data_7a9e8195941124e9a8bf105ff92c4324
#
_entry.id   7a9e8195941124e9a8bf105ff92c4324
#
_cell.length_a   1.000
_cell.length_b   1.000
_cell.length_c   1.000
_cell.angle_alpha   90.00
_cell.angle_beta   90.00
_cell.angle_gamma   90.00
#
_symmetry.space_group_name_H-M   'P 1'
#
loop_
_entity.id
_entity.type
_entity.pdbx_description
1 polymer ?
#
loop_
_entity_poly.entity_id
_entity_poly.type
_entity_poly.pdbx_seq_one_letter_code
_entity_poly.pdbx_strand_id
1 'polypeptide(L)'
;MLEHLNKLEKHINSELTSKVQNSIIENSELLIEIDDKHLIEVVQFLKSDENLKFRQLIDIAGVDYPDQEKRFQLVYLFLSHEKNIRVKLSIRFDTKQIINSLTKIFPSANWMEREVFDMYGIKFKNHPDLRRILTDYGFKG
;
A
#
# COMPACT_ATOMS: atom_id res chain seq x y z
N MET A 1 -7.54 -17.87 -15.46
CA MET A 1 -6.71 -16.80 -14.88
C MET A 1 -7.38 -15.43 -15.04
N LEU A 2 -7.66 -15.01 -16.27
CA LEU A 2 -8.28 -13.70 -16.50
C LEU A 2 -9.70 -13.59 -15.90
N GLU A 3 -10.50 -14.61 -16.01
CA GLU A 3 -11.84 -14.63 -15.40
C GLU A 3 -11.77 -14.47 -13.89
N HIS A 4 -10.77 -15.11 -13.27
CA HIS A 4 -10.57 -15.02 -11.83
C HIS A 4 -10.22 -13.58 -11.41
N LEU A 5 -9.34 -12.93 -12.16
CA LEU A 5 -8.97 -11.54 -11.91
C LEU A 5 -10.14 -10.60 -12.13
N ASN A 6 -10.97 -10.85 -13.14
CA ASN A 6 -12.16 -10.06 -13.39
C ASN A 6 -13.16 -10.15 -12.24
N LYS A 7 -13.35 -11.34 -11.69
CA LYS A 7 -14.22 -11.53 -10.53
C LYS A 7 -13.68 -10.82 -9.29
N LEU A 8 -12.37 -10.91 -9.09
CA LEU A 8 -11.68 -10.23 -8.00
C LEU A 8 -11.88 -8.72 -8.11
N GLU A 9 -11.64 -8.17 -9.29
CA GLU A 9 -11.80 -6.75 -9.54
C GLU A 9 -13.24 -6.28 -9.27
N LYS A 10 -14.23 -7.03 -9.77
CA LYS A 10 -15.63 -6.69 -9.56
C LYS A 10 -16.01 -6.71 -8.09
N HIS A 11 -15.54 -7.70 -7.36
CA HIS A 11 -15.83 -7.81 -5.93
C HIS A 11 -15.27 -6.63 -5.16
N ILE A 12 -13.99 -6.30 -5.40
CA ILE A 12 -13.33 -5.19 -4.72
C ILE A 12 -14.01 -3.87 -5.08
N ASN A 13 -14.31 -3.64 -6.35
CA ASN A 13 -14.94 -2.41 -6.79
C ASN A 13 -16.36 -2.25 -6.21
N SER A 14 -17.11 -3.35 -6.08
CA SER A 14 -18.45 -3.28 -5.50
C SER A 14 -18.43 -2.95 -4.01
N GLU A 15 -17.47 -3.50 -3.28
CA GLU A 15 -17.34 -3.27 -1.83
C GLU A 15 -16.71 -1.94 -1.48
N LEU A 16 -15.81 -1.44 -2.34
CA LEU A 16 -15.04 -0.22 -2.09
C LEU A 16 -15.34 0.88 -3.11
N THR A 17 -16.59 0.97 -3.56
CA THR A 17 -17.01 1.82 -4.69
C THR A 17 -16.47 3.24 -4.65
N SER A 18 -16.52 3.90 -3.50
CA SER A 18 -16.12 5.30 -3.37
C SER A 18 -14.63 5.47 -3.07
N LYS A 19 -13.90 4.38 -2.85
CA LYS A 19 -12.50 4.44 -2.39
C LYS A 19 -11.50 4.04 -3.47
N VAL A 20 -11.93 3.33 -4.50
CA VAL A 20 -11.06 2.92 -5.60
C VAL A 20 -11.12 3.98 -6.68
N GLN A 21 -9.98 4.58 -7.00
CA GLN A 21 -9.88 5.57 -8.08
C GLN A 21 -9.81 4.89 -9.43
N ASN A 22 -9.07 3.79 -9.52
CA ASN A 22 -8.88 3.07 -10.76
C ASN A 22 -8.47 1.63 -10.46
N SER A 23 -8.79 0.72 -11.37
CA SER A 23 -8.32 -0.67 -11.29
C SER A 23 -7.90 -1.12 -12.68
N ILE A 24 -6.76 -1.83 -12.74
CA ILE A 24 -6.14 -2.25 -14.00
C ILE A 24 -5.73 -3.70 -13.87
N ILE A 25 -6.09 -4.51 -14.87
CA ILE A 25 -5.59 -5.88 -14.98
C ILE A 25 -4.55 -5.88 -16.09
N GLU A 26 -3.32 -6.17 -15.74
CA GLU A 26 -2.21 -6.13 -16.66
C GLU A 26 -1.19 -7.20 -16.28
N ASN A 27 -0.67 -7.93 -17.26
CA ASN A 27 0.32 -8.99 -17.04
C ASN A 27 -0.14 -10.03 -16.00
N SER A 28 -1.42 -10.39 -16.05
CA SER A 28 -2.04 -11.35 -15.15
C SER A 28 -2.04 -10.92 -13.68
N GLU A 29 -2.01 -9.60 -13.45
CA GLU A 29 -2.05 -9.03 -12.10
C GLU A 29 -3.10 -7.93 -12.03
N LEU A 30 -3.74 -7.80 -10.86
CA LEU A 30 -4.68 -6.70 -10.59
C LEU A 30 -3.96 -5.61 -9.80
N LEU A 31 -4.00 -4.39 -10.33
CA LEU A 31 -3.51 -3.20 -9.66
C LEU A 31 -4.70 -2.32 -9.29
N ILE A 32 -4.80 -1.93 -8.03
CA ILE A 32 -5.84 -1.05 -7.52
C ILE A 32 -5.20 0.26 -7.09
N GLU A 33 -5.71 1.37 -7.61
CA GLU A 33 -5.22 2.70 -7.26
C GLU A 33 -6.23 3.39 -6.35
N ILE A 34 -5.76 3.90 -5.22
CA ILE A 34 -6.59 4.59 -4.23
C ILE A 34 -5.91 5.89 -3.79
N ASP A 35 -6.68 6.75 -3.12
CA ASP A 35 -6.14 7.90 -2.43
C ASP A 35 -5.51 7.43 -1.11
N ASP A 36 -4.39 8.03 -0.70
CA ASP A 36 -3.67 7.63 0.51
C ASP A 36 -4.52 7.74 1.78
N LYS A 37 -5.51 8.62 1.81
CA LYS A 37 -6.39 8.76 2.97
C LYS A 37 -7.25 7.52 3.22
N HIS A 38 -7.43 6.66 2.23
CA HIS A 38 -8.20 5.42 2.36
C HIS A 38 -7.31 4.18 2.60
N LEU A 39 -6.00 4.37 2.74
CA LEU A 39 -5.06 3.25 2.79
C LEU A 39 -5.39 2.23 3.88
N ILE A 40 -5.55 2.68 5.12
CA ILE A 40 -5.80 1.78 6.26
C ILE A 40 -7.10 1.01 6.06
N GLU A 41 -8.16 1.70 5.67
CA GLU A 41 -9.47 1.10 5.49
C GLU A 41 -9.47 0.03 4.40
N VAL A 42 -8.86 0.35 3.26
CA VAL A 42 -8.77 -0.58 2.14
C VAL A 42 -7.93 -1.80 2.50
N VAL A 43 -6.79 -1.58 3.16
CA VAL A 43 -5.91 -2.69 3.57
C VAL A 43 -6.60 -3.61 4.58
N GLN A 44 -7.32 -3.04 5.55
CA GLN A 44 -8.09 -3.84 6.50
C GLN A 44 -9.16 -4.66 5.79
N PHE A 45 -9.82 -4.09 4.80
CA PHE A 45 -10.80 -4.81 4.00
C PHE A 45 -10.15 -5.99 3.26
N LEU A 46 -9.02 -5.75 2.59
CA LEU A 46 -8.31 -6.81 1.87
C LEU A 46 -7.93 -7.98 2.79
N LYS A 47 -7.52 -7.66 4.02
CA LYS A 47 -7.12 -8.68 4.98
C LYS A 47 -8.30 -9.46 5.54
N SER A 48 -9.41 -8.78 5.84
CA SER A 48 -10.52 -9.34 6.61
C SER A 48 -11.65 -9.95 5.79
N ASP A 49 -11.79 -9.55 4.52
CA ASP A 49 -12.88 -10.02 3.67
C ASP A 49 -12.78 -11.54 3.46
N GLU A 50 -13.90 -12.23 3.68
CA GLU A 50 -13.95 -13.70 3.60
C GLU A 50 -13.61 -14.25 2.21
N ASN A 51 -13.87 -13.47 1.18
CA ASN A 51 -13.59 -13.87 -0.20
C ASN A 51 -12.16 -13.57 -0.62
N LEU A 52 -11.42 -12.75 0.15
CA LEU A 52 -10.09 -12.29 -0.24
C LEU A 52 -8.99 -12.84 0.66
N LYS A 53 -9.05 -12.55 1.94
CA LYS A 53 -8.09 -13.04 2.94
C LYS A 53 -6.63 -12.76 2.57
N PHE A 54 -6.34 -11.50 2.18
CA PHE A 54 -4.97 -11.07 1.92
C PHE A 54 -4.25 -10.88 3.25
N ARG A 55 -3.67 -11.94 3.76
CA ARG A 55 -3.06 -11.98 5.09
C ARG A 55 -1.55 -11.82 5.10
N GLN A 56 -0.94 -11.62 3.94
CA GLN A 56 0.49 -11.39 3.85
C GLN A 56 0.78 -10.17 2.99
N LEU A 57 1.57 -9.26 3.54
CA LEU A 57 2.18 -8.16 2.79
C LEU A 57 3.56 -8.65 2.37
N ILE A 58 3.79 -8.74 1.06
CA ILE A 58 5.03 -9.30 0.52
C ILE A 58 6.07 -8.22 0.30
N ASP A 59 5.65 -7.05 -0.20
CA ASP A 59 6.60 -6.01 -0.60
C ASP A 59 5.94 -4.64 -0.62
N ILE A 60 6.76 -3.61 -0.46
CA ILE A 60 6.38 -2.22 -0.67
C ILE A 60 7.44 -1.62 -1.58
N ALA A 61 7.05 -1.26 -2.80
CA ALA A 61 7.97 -0.67 -3.78
C ALA A 61 7.68 0.82 -3.93
N GLY A 62 8.73 1.63 -3.96
CA GLY A 62 8.61 3.06 -4.18
C GLY A 62 8.96 3.42 -5.61
N VAL A 63 8.28 4.43 -6.14
CA VAL A 63 8.60 5.03 -7.44
C VAL A 63 8.63 6.53 -7.28
N ASP A 64 9.66 7.16 -7.85
CA ASP A 64 9.83 8.61 -7.83
C ASP A 64 9.59 9.19 -9.22
N TYR A 65 8.65 10.13 -9.31
CA TYR A 65 8.35 10.87 -10.55
C TYR A 65 8.74 12.33 -10.32
N PRO A 66 10.03 12.69 -10.44
CA PRO A 66 10.53 14.00 -10.01
C PRO A 66 9.85 15.21 -10.66
N ASP A 67 9.32 15.04 -11.86
CA ASP A 67 8.71 16.13 -12.61
C ASP A 67 7.20 16.25 -12.42
N GLN A 68 6.62 15.43 -11.55
CA GLN A 68 5.18 15.42 -11.29
C GLN A 68 4.86 16.01 -9.93
N GLU A 69 3.68 16.64 -9.82
CA GLU A 69 3.21 17.22 -8.57
C GLU A 69 3.06 16.14 -7.49
N LYS A 70 2.37 15.05 -7.81
CA LYS A 70 2.34 13.88 -6.94
C LYS A 70 3.55 13.03 -7.27
N ARG A 71 4.67 13.39 -6.66
CA ARG A 71 5.98 12.88 -7.01
C ARG A 71 6.16 11.41 -6.69
N PHE A 72 5.63 10.94 -5.56
CA PHE A 72 5.87 9.59 -5.09
C PHE A 72 4.72 8.65 -5.35
N GLN A 73 5.05 7.39 -5.62
CA GLN A 73 4.10 6.30 -5.66
C GLN A 73 4.62 5.17 -4.77
N LEU A 74 3.74 4.60 -3.96
CA LEU A 74 4.02 3.35 -3.27
C LEU A 74 3.11 2.27 -3.83
N VAL A 75 3.70 1.11 -4.10
CA VAL A 75 2.97 -0.06 -4.57
C VAL A 75 3.15 -1.16 -3.52
N TYR A 76 2.03 -1.57 -2.93
CA TYR A 76 1.99 -2.62 -1.92
C TYR A 76 1.55 -3.92 -2.58
N LEU A 77 2.32 -4.98 -2.37
CA LEU A 77 1.99 -6.30 -2.92
C LEU A 77 1.48 -7.21 -1.81
N PHE A 78 0.24 -7.66 -1.96
CA PHE A 78 -0.40 -8.56 -1.00
C PHE A 78 -0.63 -9.94 -1.60
N LEU A 79 -0.59 -10.95 -0.74
CA LEU A 79 -0.83 -12.34 -1.12
C LEU A 79 -1.92 -12.95 -0.25
N SER A 80 -2.84 -13.66 -0.89
CA SER A 80 -3.78 -14.55 -0.22
C SER A 80 -3.37 -15.97 -0.54
N HIS A 81 -2.78 -16.67 0.43
CA HIS A 81 -2.40 -18.06 0.27
C HIS A 81 -3.62 -18.95 0.06
N GLU A 82 -4.65 -18.69 0.83
CA GLU A 82 -5.86 -19.49 0.81
C GLU A 82 -6.57 -19.45 -0.53
N LYS A 83 -6.61 -18.27 -1.14
CA LYS A 83 -7.25 -18.08 -2.45
C LYS A 83 -6.28 -18.17 -3.61
N ASN A 84 -4.98 -18.25 -3.33
CA ASN A 84 -3.91 -18.30 -4.32
C ASN A 84 -3.97 -17.12 -5.30
N ILE A 85 -4.12 -15.92 -4.75
CA ILE A 85 -4.18 -14.69 -5.56
C ILE A 85 -3.27 -13.62 -4.98
N ARG A 86 -2.83 -12.72 -5.85
CA ARG A 86 -2.03 -11.55 -5.49
C ARG A 86 -2.74 -10.30 -5.98
N VAL A 87 -2.55 -9.20 -5.25
CA VAL A 87 -3.07 -7.90 -5.64
C VAL A 87 -2.02 -6.84 -5.33
N LYS A 88 -1.93 -5.85 -6.20
CA LYS A 88 -1.11 -4.66 -5.98
C LYS A 88 -2.03 -3.50 -5.65
N LEU A 89 -1.65 -2.73 -4.65
CA LEU A 89 -2.38 -1.54 -4.22
C LEU A 89 -1.44 -0.36 -4.32
N SER A 90 -1.83 0.69 -5.03
CA SER A 90 -0.95 1.84 -5.18
C SER A 90 -1.58 3.13 -4.68
N ILE A 91 -0.73 4.00 -4.15
CA ILE A 91 -1.08 5.36 -3.76
C ILE A 91 -0.09 6.34 -4.38
N ARG A 92 -0.58 7.51 -4.78
CA ARG A 92 0.24 8.62 -5.29
C ARG A 92 0.12 9.79 -4.33
N PHE A 93 1.24 10.46 -4.05
CA PHE A 93 1.22 11.57 -3.10
C PHE A 93 2.42 12.49 -3.32
N ASP A 94 2.33 13.71 -2.76
CA ASP A 94 3.43 14.67 -2.87
C ASP A 94 4.44 14.49 -1.73
N THR A 95 5.54 15.24 -1.80
CA THR A 95 6.65 15.09 -0.84
C THR A 95 6.32 15.52 0.57
N LYS A 96 5.21 16.22 0.77
CA LYS A 96 4.83 16.76 2.09
C LYS A 96 3.94 15.81 2.87
N GLN A 97 3.34 14.83 2.20
CA GLN A 97 2.40 13.92 2.85
C GLN A 97 3.14 12.88 3.69
N ILE A 98 2.51 12.54 4.81
CA ILE A 98 2.97 11.48 5.69
C ILE A 98 1.97 10.34 5.54
N ILE A 99 2.48 9.15 5.25
CA ILE A 99 1.63 7.99 4.93
C ILE A 99 1.43 7.16 6.20
N ASN A 100 0.22 6.65 6.39
CA ASN A 100 -0.06 5.79 7.53
C ASN A 100 0.73 4.48 7.44
N SER A 101 1.41 4.13 8.53
CA SER A 101 2.11 2.85 8.62
C SER A 101 1.12 1.69 8.67
N LEU A 102 1.47 0.59 8.04
CA LEU A 102 0.69 -0.64 8.08
C LEU A 102 1.17 -1.61 9.17
N THR A 103 2.08 -1.20 10.05
CA THR A 103 2.69 -2.11 11.04
C THR A 103 1.67 -2.74 12.00
N LYS A 104 0.58 -2.05 12.29
CA LYS A 104 -0.46 -2.58 13.16
C LYS A 104 -1.31 -3.67 12.49
N ILE A 105 -1.34 -3.68 11.17
CA ILE A 105 -2.09 -4.66 10.39
C ILE A 105 -1.17 -5.79 9.93
N PHE A 106 0.01 -5.43 9.47
CA PHE A 106 1.04 -6.36 8.98
C PHE A 106 2.38 -6.01 9.62
N PRO A 107 2.82 -6.77 10.63
CA PRO A 107 4.11 -6.47 11.28
C PRO A 107 5.30 -6.45 10.32
N SER A 108 5.25 -7.22 9.24
CA SER A 108 6.32 -7.22 8.23
C SER A 108 6.52 -5.86 7.57
N ALA A 109 5.51 -4.97 7.64
CA ALA A 109 5.62 -3.62 7.09
C ALA A 109 6.69 -2.80 7.78
N ASN A 110 7.05 -3.13 9.01
CA ASN A 110 8.03 -2.39 9.79
C ASN A 110 9.31 -2.15 8.99
N TRP A 111 9.95 -3.20 8.55
CA TRP A 111 11.21 -3.08 7.86
C TRP A 111 11.06 -2.61 6.40
N MET A 112 9.96 -2.98 5.74
CA MET A 112 9.69 -2.55 4.36
C MET A 112 9.49 -1.04 4.27
N GLU A 113 8.74 -0.47 5.21
CA GLU A 113 8.52 0.98 5.27
C GLU A 113 9.80 1.71 5.62
N ARG A 114 10.62 1.12 6.47
CA ARG A 114 11.91 1.70 6.82
C ARG A 114 12.83 1.78 5.62
N GLU A 115 12.87 0.75 4.79
CA GLU A 115 13.67 0.78 3.56
C GLU A 115 13.20 1.89 2.62
N VAL A 116 11.88 2.06 2.49
CA VAL A 116 11.31 3.12 1.66
C VAL A 116 11.69 4.49 2.22
N PHE A 117 11.64 4.66 3.53
CA PHE A 117 12.08 5.89 4.18
C PHE A 117 13.55 6.17 3.89
N ASP A 118 14.40 5.18 4.04
CA ASP A 118 15.84 5.33 3.82
C ASP A 118 16.17 5.70 2.37
N MET A 119 15.43 5.14 1.42
CA MET A 119 15.69 5.35 -0.01
C MET A 119 15.09 6.65 -0.55
N TYR A 120 13.87 7.01 -0.12
CA TYR A 120 13.13 8.12 -0.70
C TYR A 120 12.83 9.26 0.27
N GLY A 121 13.06 9.05 1.56
CA GLY A 121 12.68 10.03 2.57
C GLY A 121 11.17 10.08 2.85
N ILE A 122 10.42 9.10 2.38
CA ILE A 122 8.98 9.02 2.63
C ILE A 122 8.75 8.68 4.10
N LYS A 123 7.96 9.51 4.78
CA LYS A 123 7.70 9.37 6.21
C LYS A 123 6.41 8.62 6.47
N PHE A 124 6.43 7.77 7.49
CA PHE A 124 5.28 6.96 7.88
C PHE A 124 4.80 7.33 9.27
N LYS A 125 3.51 7.64 9.38
CA LYS A 125 2.87 7.97 10.65
C LYS A 125 2.63 6.70 11.46
N ASN A 126 2.96 6.75 12.75
CA ASN A 126 2.77 5.64 13.70
C ASN A 126 3.70 4.44 13.45
N HIS A 127 4.78 4.64 12.73
CA HIS A 127 5.81 3.62 12.59
C HIS A 127 6.70 3.62 13.84
N PRO A 128 6.87 2.49 14.53
CA PRO A 128 7.61 2.48 15.79
C PRO A 128 9.07 2.86 15.66
N ASP A 129 9.76 2.40 14.63
CA ASP A 129 11.19 2.66 14.45
C ASP A 129 11.48 4.02 13.84
N LEU A 130 10.64 4.49 12.91
CA LEU A 130 10.81 5.80 12.28
C LEU A 130 10.59 6.93 13.27
N ARG A 131 9.70 6.74 14.24
CA ARG A 131 9.48 7.74 15.26
C ARG A 131 10.77 8.05 16.01
N ARG A 132 11.54 7.02 16.34
CA ARG A 132 12.84 7.16 17.02
C ARG A 132 13.86 7.85 16.10
N ILE A 133 13.93 7.43 14.85
CA ILE A 133 14.86 8.00 13.88
C ILE A 133 14.58 9.48 13.66
N LEU A 134 13.33 9.86 13.51
CA LEU A 134 12.94 11.25 13.32
C LEU A 134 13.31 12.11 14.54
N THR A 135 13.19 11.56 15.74
CA THR A 135 13.60 12.25 16.97
C THR A 135 15.10 12.48 16.98
N ASP A 136 15.89 11.48 16.61
CA ASP A 136 17.35 11.59 16.55
C ASP A 136 17.79 12.66 15.55
N TYR A 137 17.15 12.70 14.38
CA TYR A 137 17.43 13.75 13.40
C TYR A 137 17.10 15.13 13.93
N GLY A 138 16.07 15.24 14.73
CA GLY A 138 15.70 16.50 15.36
C GLY A 138 16.80 17.06 16.24
N PHE A 139 17.57 16.21 16.90
CA PHE A 139 18.68 16.65 17.74
C PHE A 139 19.87 17.14 16.95
N LYS A 140 20.04 16.71 15.75
CA LYS A 140 21.17 17.13 14.91
C LYS A 140 20.91 18.44 14.18
N GLY A 141 19.66 18.76 14.09
CA GLY A 141 19.16 19.91 13.34
C GLY A 141 19.66 21.19 13.82
#